data_e602808e09ae49463f17b65346d7ce2b
#
_entry.id   e602808e09ae49463f17b65346d7ce2b
#
_cell.length_a   1.000
_cell.length_b   1.000
_cell.length_c   1.000
_cell.angle_alpha   90.00
_cell.angle_beta   90.00
_cell.angle_gamma   90.00
#
_symmetry.space_group_name_H-M   'P 1'
#
loop_
_entity.id
_entity.type
_entity.pdbx_description
1 polymer ?
#
loop_
_entity_poly.entity_id
_entity_poly.type
_entity_poly.pdbx_seq_one_letter_code
_entity_poly.pdbx_strand_id
1 'polypeptide(L)'
;MGEVVAAVALHNLSDFLYRYYGRKVIILLDEYDTPMQESYLNGYWMELISFMRNLFNATFKTNPYLERGIMTGITRVSKESIFSDLNNLAVVTTTSNKYATSFGFTEAEVFRSLEEYGLGEEKANIKHWYDGFTFGQQKDIYNPWSIINFLDIKAYDIYWANTSSNSLVNQLIRTGDTQLKSSFESLLQGETISCPIDEQIVYNMLDGGEVAIWSLLVASGYLRVISYERRELVGARPIRYQLALTNYEVKCMFYSMVQNWFYRAGAGYNGFVKALLSDDIESMNAYMNRVTKSIFSYFDTSNSEPEKFYHGFVLGLMVELSDDYILTSNRESGFGKYDIMLEPFDKSKNAIIIEFKVRNEKKEKSLEETVQTALKQIEAKQYEANLITKGFPTEKIRKYGFAFEGKEVLIGF
;
A
#
# COMPACT_ATOMS: atom_id res chain seq x y z
N MET A 1 -37.49 -9.68 -11.23
CA MET A 1 -37.03 -10.51 -12.35
C MET A 1 -36.39 -11.74 -11.72
N GLY A 2 -36.76 -12.98 -12.11
CA GLY A 2 -36.18 -14.16 -11.47
C GLY A 2 -34.69 -14.28 -11.80
N GLU A 3 -33.89 -14.78 -10.86
CA GLU A 3 -32.44 -14.95 -10.99
C GLU A 3 -32.03 -15.68 -12.30
N VAL A 4 -32.78 -16.69 -12.69
CA VAL A 4 -32.58 -17.45 -13.92
C VAL A 4 -32.69 -16.55 -15.17
N VAL A 5 -33.62 -15.61 -15.21
CA VAL A 5 -33.81 -14.69 -16.34
C VAL A 5 -32.65 -13.68 -16.39
N ALA A 6 -32.18 -13.21 -15.24
CA ALA A 6 -31.04 -12.31 -15.16
C ALA A 6 -29.74 -12.99 -15.61
N ALA A 7 -29.53 -14.24 -15.26
CA ALA A 7 -28.33 -15.00 -15.64
C ALA A 7 -28.18 -15.22 -17.16
N VAL A 8 -29.28 -15.22 -17.94
CA VAL A 8 -29.24 -15.35 -19.40
C VAL A 8 -29.45 -14.03 -20.16
N ALA A 9 -29.50 -12.91 -19.45
CA ALA A 9 -29.87 -11.61 -20.05
C ALA A 9 -28.89 -11.18 -21.15
N LEU A 10 -27.58 -11.30 -20.95
CA LEU A 10 -26.55 -10.96 -21.97
C LEU A 10 -26.57 -11.88 -23.18
N HIS A 11 -26.86 -13.16 -22.96
CA HIS A 11 -27.05 -14.11 -24.05
C HIS A 11 -28.28 -13.73 -24.90
N ASN A 12 -29.42 -13.44 -24.27
CA ASN A 12 -30.64 -13.05 -24.98
C ASN A 12 -30.45 -11.71 -25.72
N LEU A 13 -29.77 -10.75 -25.12
CA LEU A 13 -29.43 -9.49 -25.79
C LEU A 13 -28.56 -9.73 -27.02
N SER A 14 -27.58 -10.65 -26.90
CA SER A 14 -26.73 -11.04 -28.04
C SER A 14 -27.57 -11.61 -29.20
N ASP A 15 -28.55 -12.48 -28.91
CA ASP A 15 -29.47 -13.02 -29.93
C ASP A 15 -30.29 -11.91 -30.60
N PHE A 16 -30.89 -10.98 -29.81
CA PHE A 16 -31.68 -9.88 -30.35
C PHE A 16 -30.86 -8.95 -31.24
N LEU A 17 -29.64 -8.61 -30.82
CA LEU A 17 -28.74 -7.79 -31.62
C LEU A 17 -28.29 -8.51 -32.89
N TYR A 18 -27.98 -9.81 -32.82
CA TYR A 18 -27.64 -10.62 -33.98
C TYR A 18 -28.77 -10.67 -35.00
N ARG A 19 -29.99 -10.88 -34.55
CA ARG A 19 -31.18 -10.89 -35.44
C ARG A 19 -31.41 -9.54 -36.09
N TYR A 20 -31.21 -8.45 -35.37
CA TYR A 20 -31.42 -7.09 -35.87
C TYR A 20 -30.36 -6.64 -36.86
N TYR A 21 -29.06 -6.86 -36.49
CA TYR A 21 -27.96 -6.36 -37.28
C TYR A 21 -27.33 -7.39 -38.27
N GLY A 22 -27.70 -8.64 -38.21
CA GLY A 22 -27.13 -9.72 -39.00
C GLY A 22 -25.64 -10.01 -38.74
N ARG A 23 -25.11 -9.54 -37.61
CA ARG A 23 -23.69 -9.69 -37.20
C ARG A 23 -23.59 -10.15 -35.75
N LYS A 24 -22.57 -10.97 -35.47
CA LYS A 24 -22.26 -11.38 -34.12
C LYS A 24 -21.82 -10.19 -33.27
N VAL A 25 -22.06 -10.29 -31.95
CA VAL A 25 -21.79 -9.21 -31.00
C VAL A 25 -20.36 -9.33 -30.43
N ILE A 26 -19.80 -8.20 -30.06
CA ILE A 26 -18.61 -8.11 -29.21
C ILE A 26 -19.11 -7.64 -27.84
N ILE A 27 -18.77 -8.38 -26.79
CA ILE A 27 -19.11 -8.02 -25.41
C ILE A 27 -17.86 -7.48 -24.74
N LEU A 28 -17.94 -6.25 -24.24
CA LEU A 28 -16.93 -5.60 -23.42
C LEU A 28 -17.48 -5.50 -22.01
N LEU A 29 -16.81 -6.17 -21.06
CA LEU A 29 -17.19 -6.18 -19.65
C LEU A 29 -16.05 -5.60 -18.85
N ASP A 30 -16.22 -4.37 -18.41
CA ASP A 30 -15.21 -3.66 -17.61
C ASP A 30 -15.46 -3.90 -16.12
N GLU A 31 -14.38 -3.99 -15.35
CA GLU A 31 -14.40 -4.20 -13.90
C GLU A 31 -15.31 -5.36 -13.45
N TYR A 32 -15.21 -6.52 -14.10
CA TYR A 32 -16.07 -7.67 -13.85
C TYR A 32 -16.02 -8.18 -12.40
N ASP A 33 -14.95 -7.87 -11.68
CA ASP A 33 -14.69 -8.30 -10.31
C ASP A 33 -15.15 -7.30 -9.24
N THR A 34 -15.56 -6.09 -9.61
CA THR A 34 -16.12 -5.10 -8.66
C THR A 34 -17.30 -5.63 -7.84
N PRO A 35 -18.33 -6.27 -8.44
CA PRO A 35 -19.43 -6.86 -7.66
C PRO A 35 -18.93 -7.97 -6.71
N MET A 36 -17.88 -8.67 -7.08
CA MET A 36 -17.29 -9.73 -6.26
C MET A 36 -16.57 -9.17 -5.05
N GLN A 37 -15.80 -8.09 -5.23
CA GLN A 37 -15.18 -7.36 -4.14
C GLN A 37 -16.21 -6.87 -3.14
N GLU A 38 -17.30 -6.25 -3.62
CA GLU A 38 -18.39 -5.77 -2.78
C GLU A 38 -19.06 -6.91 -2.01
N SER A 39 -19.30 -8.04 -2.66
CA SER A 39 -19.91 -9.20 -2.00
C SER A 39 -19.01 -9.83 -0.91
N TYR A 40 -17.70 -9.81 -1.12
CA TYR A 40 -16.74 -10.26 -0.12
C TYR A 40 -16.76 -9.34 1.11
N LEU A 41 -16.71 -8.03 0.90
CA LEU A 41 -16.73 -7.03 1.98
C LEU A 41 -18.04 -7.04 2.78
N ASN A 42 -19.17 -7.34 2.13
CA ASN A 42 -20.51 -7.30 2.71
C ASN A 42 -21.08 -8.68 3.09
N GLY A 43 -20.33 -9.77 2.91
CA GLY A 43 -20.66 -11.10 3.43
C GLY A 43 -21.69 -11.91 2.63
N TYR A 44 -21.96 -11.56 1.36
CA TYR A 44 -22.89 -12.32 0.47
C TYR A 44 -22.15 -12.97 -0.73
N TRP A 45 -20.86 -13.32 -0.52
CA TRP A 45 -19.99 -13.90 -1.54
C TRP A 45 -20.56 -15.14 -2.23
N MET A 46 -21.02 -16.12 -1.46
CA MET A 46 -21.48 -17.41 -2.00
C MET A 46 -22.69 -17.26 -2.93
N GLU A 47 -23.59 -16.37 -2.62
CA GLU A 47 -24.79 -16.10 -3.42
C GLU A 47 -24.41 -15.43 -4.76
N LEU A 48 -23.55 -14.41 -4.71
CA LEU A 48 -23.12 -13.70 -5.91
C LEU A 48 -22.30 -14.59 -6.84
N ILE A 49 -21.39 -15.39 -6.33
CA ILE A 49 -20.53 -16.27 -7.13
C ILE A 49 -21.36 -17.28 -7.94
N SER A 50 -22.42 -17.84 -7.35
CA SER A 50 -23.33 -18.76 -8.05
C SER A 50 -24.01 -18.06 -9.22
N PHE A 51 -24.52 -16.86 -9.01
CA PHE A 51 -25.13 -16.05 -10.05
C PHE A 51 -24.15 -15.68 -11.17
N MET A 52 -22.96 -15.17 -10.83
CA MET A 52 -21.94 -14.74 -11.79
C MET A 52 -21.44 -15.90 -12.65
N ARG A 53 -21.29 -17.09 -12.06
CA ARG A 53 -20.94 -18.31 -12.81
C ARG A 53 -21.99 -18.62 -13.88
N ASN A 54 -23.26 -18.59 -13.52
CA ASN A 54 -24.37 -18.84 -14.46
C ASN A 54 -24.40 -17.79 -15.56
N LEU A 55 -24.26 -16.50 -15.21
CA LEU A 55 -24.21 -15.40 -16.15
C LEU A 55 -23.06 -15.52 -17.15
N PHE A 56 -21.84 -15.79 -16.68
CA PHE A 56 -20.67 -15.92 -17.55
C PHE A 56 -20.72 -17.17 -18.42
N ASN A 57 -21.18 -18.28 -17.88
CA ASN A 57 -21.37 -19.50 -18.68
C ASN A 57 -22.36 -19.28 -19.82
N ALA A 58 -23.52 -18.71 -19.52
CA ALA A 58 -24.52 -18.40 -20.53
C ALA A 58 -24.02 -17.40 -21.58
N THR A 59 -23.23 -16.41 -21.14
CA THR A 59 -22.75 -15.32 -22.00
C THR A 59 -21.58 -15.72 -22.89
N PHE A 60 -20.60 -16.46 -22.36
CA PHE A 60 -19.29 -16.65 -23.01
C PHE A 60 -19.03 -18.09 -23.47
N LYS A 61 -19.65 -19.13 -22.87
CA LYS A 61 -19.26 -20.52 -23.15
C LYS A 61 -19.82 -21.07 -24.45
N THR A 62 -21.07 -20.96 -24.72
CA THR A 62 -21.77 -21.58 -25.86
C THR A 62 -22.69 -20.60 -26.57
N ASN A 63 -22.37 -19.34 -26.56
CA ASN A 63 -23.15 -18.30 -27.19
C ASN A 63 -22.86 -18.23 -28.70
N PRO A 64 -23.75 -18.70 -29.60
CA PRO A 64 -23.50 -18.71 -31.04
C PRO A 64 -23.53 -17.31 -31.65
N TYR A 65 -24.06 -16.34 -30.92
CA TYR A 65 -24.19 -14.94 -31.35
C TYR A 65 -22.97 -14.10 -30.95
N LEU A 66 -22.05 -14.65 -30.14
CA LEU A 66 -20.84 -13.97 -29.70
C LEU A 66 -19.72 -14.10 -30.73
N GLU A 67 -19.12 -12.99 -31.14
CA GLU A 67 -17.89 -12.94 -31.93
C GLU A 67 -16.67 -12.95 -30.99
N ARG A 68 -16.67 -12.10 -29.98
CA ARG A 68 -15.60 -11.94 -29.01
C ARG A 68 -16.11 -11.39 -27.69
N GLY A 69 -15.55 -11.91 -26.59
CA GLY A 69 -15.70 -11.33 -25.26
C GLY A 69 -14.37 -10.77 -24.77
N ILE A 70 -14.36 -9.58 -24.20
CA ILE A 70 -13.21 -8.96 -23.52
C ILE A 70 -13.68 -8.56 -22.13
N MET A 71 -12.96 -9.02 -21.12
CA MET A 71 -13.24 -8.71 -19.72
C MET A 71 -12.02 -8.07 -19.08
N THR A 72 -12.20 -7.01 -18.32
CA THR A 72 -11.16 -6.38 -17.51
C THR A 72 -11.50 -6.50 -16.03
N GLY A 73 -10.48 -6.49 -15.18
CA GLY A 73 -10.61 -6.55 -13.73
C GLY A 73 -9.24 -6.60 -13.08
N ILE A 74 -9.18 -6.30 -11.78
CA ILE A 74 -7.97 -6.31 -10.97
C ILE A 74 -7.58 -7.74 -10.59
N THR A 75 -8.57 -8.56 -10.21
CA THR A 75 -8.34 -9.92 -9.74
C THR A 75 -8.77 -10.95 -10.76
N ARG A 76 -8.01 -12.01 -10.84
CA ARG A 76 -8.46 -13.22 -11.54
C ARG A 76 -9.27 -14.05 -10.57
N VAL A 77 -10.58 -14.05 -10.70
CA VAL A 77 -11.42 -14.97 -9.93
C VAL A 77 -11.13 -16.39 -10.41
N SER A 78 -10.60 -17.22 -9.51
CA SER A 78 -9.94 -18.49 -9.82
C SER A 78 -10.78 -19.48 -10.60
N LYS A 79 -10.04 -20.44 -11.18
CA LYS A 79 -10.58 -21.55 -11.98
C LYS A 79 -11.72 -22.34 -11.31
N GLU A 80 -11.75 -22.40 -9.99
CA GLU A 80 -12.67 -23.30 -9.29
C GLU A 80 -14.08 -22.74 -9.07
N SER A 81 -14.28 -21.43 -9.23
CA SER A 81 -15.60 -20.86 -8.93
C SER A 81 -16.35 -20.25 -10.11
N ILE A 82 -15.72 -19.47 -10.98
CA ILE A 82 -16.43 -18.72 -12.04
C ILE A 82 -15.97 -19.08 -13.45
N PHE A 83 -14.67 -19.26 -13.65
CA PHE A 83 -14.08 -19.48 -14.97
C PHE A 83 -13.70 -20.95 -15.25
N SER A 84 -13.95 -21.85 -14.32
CA SER A 84 -13.64 -23.29 -14.50
C SER A 84 -14.25 -23.88 -15.77
N ASP A 85 -15.37 -23.33 -16.18
CA ASP A 85 -16.12 -23.80 -17.33
C ASP A 85 -15.80 -23.08 -18.64
N LEU A 86 -14.98 -22.00 -18.63
CA LEU A 86 -14.59 -21.24 -19.82
C LEU A 86 -13.27 -21.77 -20.38
N ASN A 87 -13.35 -22.68 -21.36
CA ASN A 87 -12.17 -23.38 -21.90
C ASN A 87 -11.28 -22.52 -22.81
N ASN A 88 -11.79 -21.41 -23.36
CA ASN A 88 -11.10 -20.59 -24.36
C ASN A 88 -10.67 -19.22 -23.81
N LEU A 89 -10.50 -19.08 -22.50
CA LEU A 89 -10.10 -17.85 -21.88
C LEU A 89 -8.59 -17.61 -22.05
N ALA A 90 -8.21 -16.55 -22.77
CA ALA A 90 -6.84 -16.05 -22.78
C ALA A 90 -6.67 -15.00 -21.69
N VAL A 91 -5.86 -15.33 -20.67
CA VAL A 91 -5.61 -14.42 -19.52
C VAL A 91 -4.33 -13.65 -19.77
N VAL A 92 -4.41 -12.34 -19.58
CA VAL A 92 -3.27 -11.41 -19.64
C VAL A 92 -3.21 -10.69 -18.28
N THR A 93 -2.08 -10.81 -17.61
CA THR A 93 -1.84 -10.24 -16.28
C THR A 93 -0.78 -9.16 -16.34
N THR A 94 -0.51 -8.49 -15.24
CA THR A 94 0.55 -7.48 -15.12
C THR A 94 1.95 -8.04 -15.43
N THR A 95 2.16 -9.35 -15.29
CA THR A 95 3.44 -10.01 -15.63
C THR A 95 3.52 -10.46 -17.09
N SER A 96 2.44 -10.31 -17.87
CA SER A 96 2.39 -10.71 -19.29
C SER A 96 3.03 -9.66 -20.20
N ASN A 97 3.81 -10.11 -21.18
CA ASN A 97 4.36 -9.20 -22.21
C ASN A 97 3.31 -8.78 -23.26
N LYS A 98 2.22 -9.55 -23.37
CA LYS A 98 1.15 -9.25 -24.31
C LYS A 98 0.37 -8.02 -23.85
N TYR A 99 0.20 -7.04 -24.76
CA TYR A 99 -0.47 -5.76 -24.50
C TYR A 99 0.20 -4.88 -23.42
N ALA A 100 1.49 -5.07 -23.17
CA ALA A 100 2.23 -4.35 -22.13
C ALA A 100 2.26 -2.82 -22.30
N THR A 101 2.01 -2.29 -23.51
CA THR A 101 1.92 -0.85 -23.82
C THR A 101 0.50 -0.38 -24.14
N SER A 102 -0.51 -1.22 -23.92
CA SER A 102 -1.90 -0.89 -24.28
C SER A 102 -2.70 -0.31 -23.10
N PHE A 103 -2.20 -0.44 -21.88
CA PHE A 103 -2.85 0.02 -20.66
C PHE A 103 -1.91 0.95 -19.90
N GLY A 104 -1.91 2.21 -20.26
CA GLY A 104 -1.05 3.23 -19.68
C GLY A 104 -0.28 4.00 -20.76
N PHE A 105 0.29 5.14 -20.39
CA PHE A 105 1.17 5.90 -21.26
C PHE A 105 2.61 5.45 -21.11
N THR A 106 3.31 5.32 -22.21
CA THR A 106 4.77 5.12 -22.22
C THR A 106 5.49 6.43 -21.86
N GLU A 107 6.72 6.34 -21.34
CA GLU A 107 7.54 7.52 -21.05
C GLU A 107 7.67 8.46 -22.27
N ALA A 108 7.82 7.90 -23.47
CA ALA A 108 7.92 8.70 -24.69
C ALA A 108 6.64 9.51 -24.98
N GLU A 109 5.47 8.94 -24.73
CA GLU A 109 4.18 9.64 -24.90
C GLU A 109 4.02 10.73 -23.84
N VAL A 110 4.33 10.43 -22.56
CA VAL A 110 4.27 11.40 -21.46
C VAL A 110 5.22 12.57 -21.73
N PHE A 111 6.47 12.31 -22.07
CA PHE A 111 7.44 13.37 -22.30
C PHE A 111 7.10 14.23 -23.52
N ARG A 112 6.52 13.66 -24.56
CA ARG A 112 5.98 14.41 -25.70
C ARG A 112 4.84 15.34 -25.26
N SER A 113 3.90 14.81 -24.51
CA SER A 113 2.78 15.61 -23.99
C SER A 113 3.27 16.77 -23.10
N LEU A 114 4.28 16.54 -22.24
CA LEU A 114 4.88 17.60 -21.42
C LEU A 114 5.48 18.71 -22.31
N GLU A 115 6.19 18.37 -23.38
CA GLU A 115 6.72 19.37 -24.33
C GLU A 115 5.60 20.16 -25.01
N GLU A 116 4.54 19.48 -25.48
CA GLU A 116 3.39 20.12 -26.14
C GLU A 116 2.66 21.10 -25.22
N TYR A 117 2.62 20.81 -23.91
CA TYR A 117 2.03 21.69 -22.89
C TYR A 117 2.99 22.75 -22.31
N GLY A 118 4.24 22.81 -22.81
CA GLY A 118 5.25 23.74 -22.30
C GLY A 118 5.78 23.39 -20.91
N LEU A 119 5.73 22.14 -20.52
CA LEU A 119 6.12 21.60 -19.21
C LEU A 119 7.35 20.69 -19.30
N GLY A 120 8.21 20.88 -20.29
CA GLY A 120 9.38 20.02 -20.54
C GLY A 120 10.36 19.93 -19.36
N GLU A 121 10.44 20.97 -18.53
CA GLU A 121 11.28 21.01 -17.32
C GLU A 121 10.76 20.05 -16.21
N GLU A 122 9.48 19.66 -16.25
CA GLU A 122 8.85 18.82 -15.22
C GLU A 122 9.12 17.31 -15.39
N LYS A 123 9.84 16.88 -16.42
CA LYS A 123 10.09 15.46 -16.73
C LYS A 123 10.62 14.66 -15.52
N ALA A 124 11.59 15.22 -14.80
CA ALA A 124 12.18 14.55 -13.65
C ALA A 124 11.18 14.41 -12.48
N ASN A 125 10.40 15.45 -12.23
CA ASN A 125 9.39 15.47 -11.18
C ASN A 125 8.22 14.53 -11.53
N ILE A 126 7.75 14.54 -12.78
CA ILE A 126 6.71 13.63 -13.28
C ILE A 126 7.16 12.18 -13.15
N LYS A 127 8.41 11.89 -13.52
CA LYS A 127 8.98 10.56 -13.35
C LYS A 127 9.00 10.14 -11.88
N HIS A 128 9.39 11.01 -10.97
CA HIS A 128 9.38 10.74 -9.54
C HIS A 128 7.96 10.48 -9.01
N TRP A 129 6.98 11.28 -9.41
CA TRP A 129 5.62 11.21 -8.88
C TRP A 129 4.80 10.05 -9.43
N TYR A 130 4.84 9.82 -10.76
CA TYR A 130 3.83 9.02 -11.46
C TYR A 130 4.37 7.85 -12.26
N ASP A 131 5.71 7.74 -12.44
CA ASP A 131 6.32 6.59 -13.10
C ASP A 131 6.33 5.35 -12.20
N GLY A 132 6.41 4.18 -12.83
CA GLY A 132 6.79 2.96 -12.12
C GLY A 132 5.90 1.76 -12.39
N PHE A 133 4.83 1.88 -13.16
CA PHE A 133 4.08 0.70 -13.57
C PHE A 133 4.95 -0.16 -14.51
N THR A 134 4.88 -1.46 -14.29
CA THR A 134 5.63 -2.44 -15.07
C THR A 134 4.69 -3.53 -15.54
N PHE A 135 4.58 -3.72 -16.86
CA PHE A 135 3.79 -4.78 -17.46
C PHE A 135 4.70 -5.73 -18.23
N GLY A 136 4.81 -6.96 -17.77
CA GLY A 136 5.77 -7.92 -18.29
C GLY A 136 7.22 -7.40 -18.21
N GLN A 137 7.84 -7.20 -19.37
CA GLN A 137 9.19 -6.61 -19.47
C GLN A 137 9.18 -5.09 -19.73
N GLN A 138 8.02 -4.51 -20.01
CA GLN A 138 7.87 -3.08 -20.25
C GLN A 138 7.84 -2.32 -18.93
N LYS A 139 8.81 -1.45 -18.75
CA LYS A 139 8.93 -0.53 -17.62
C LYS A 139 8.55 0.89 -18.04
N ASP A 140 8.55 1.80 -17.07
CA ASP A 140 8.31 3.23 -17.27
C ASP A 140 6.94 3.48 -17.95
N ILE A 141 5.91 2.83 -17.41
CA ILE A 141 4.52 3.06 -17.78
C ILE A 141 3.86 3.93 -16.72
N TYR A 142 3.07 4.88 -17.18
CA TYR A 142 2.39 5.88 -16.37
C TYR A 142 0.89 5.68 -16.37
N ASN A 143 0.23 5.94 -15.25
CA ASN A 143 -1.22 5.93 -15.20
C ASN A 143 -1.78 7.13 -16.00
N PRO A 144 -2.68 6.91 -16.99
CA PRO A 144 -3.23 7.99 -17.81
C PRO A 144 -3.98 9.04 -17.00
N TRP A 145 -4.73 8.62 -15.96
CA TRP A 145 -5.50 9.55 -15.14
C TRP A 145 -4.61 10.56 -14.41
N SER A 146 -3.51 10.09 -13.81
CA SER A 146 -2.56 10.96 -13.12
C SER A 146 -1.90 11.96 -14.08
N ILE A 147 -1.49 11.49 -15.26
CA ILE A 147 -0.84 12.36 -16.25
C ILE A 147 -1.80 13.39 -16.82
N ILE A 148 -3.03 12.99 -17.19
CA ILE A 148 -4.04 13.91 -17.75
C ILE A 148 -4.39 14.99 -16.72
N ASN A 149 -4.63 14.62 -15.45
CA ASN A 149 -4.94 15.59 -14.41
C ASN A 149 -3.76 16.53 -14.14
N PHE A 150 -2.52 16.02 -14.11
CA PHE A 150 -1.36 16.89 -13.97
C PHE A 150 -1.25 17.90 -15.14
N LEU A 151 -1.45 17.47 -16.38
CA LEU A 151 -1.40 18.35 -17.54
C LEU A 151 -2.47 19.44 -17.51
N ASP A 152 -3.65 19.13 -16.98
CA ASP A 152 -4.77 20.06 -16.86
C ASP A 152 -4.58 21.06 -15.70
N ILE A 153 -4.27 20.55 -14.50
CA ILE A 153 -4.23 21.33 -13.25
C ILE A 153 -2.83 21.94 -13.01
N LYS A 154 -1.75 21.34 -13.53
CA LYS A 154 -0.34 21.71 -13.36
C LYS A 154 0.10 21.71 -11.89
N ALA A 155 -0.46 20.83 -11.09
CA ALA A 155 -0.11 20.60 -9.69
C ALA A 155 0.17 19.11 -9.45
N TYR A 156 1.03 18.83 -8.49
CA TYR A 156 1.28 17.46 -8.05
C TYR A 156 0.27 17.09 -6.97
N ASP A 157 -0.43 15.97 -7.17
CA ASP A 157 -1.42 15.46 -6.22
C ASP A 157 -1.61 13.94 -6.37
N ILE A 158 -2.37 13.34 -5.46
CA ILE A 158 -2.78 11.94 -5.52
C ILE A 158 -4.04 11.87 -6.40
N TYR A 159 -3.87 11.62 -7.68
CA TYR A 159 -4.97 11.57 -8.64
C TYR A 159 -5.57 10.18 -8.76
N TRP A 160 -4.82 9.23 -9.35
CA TRP A 160 -5.30 7.88 -9.58
C TRP A 160 -5.48 7.08 -8.28
N ALA A 161 -4.52 7.15 -7.36
CA ALA A 161 -4.57 6.36 -6.14
C ALA A 161 -5.76 6.72 -5.23
N ASN A 162 -6.40 7.87 -5.43
CA ASN A 162 -7.62 8.29 -4.74
C ASN A 162 -8.93 7.99 -5.50
N THR A 163 -8.89 7.41 -6.71
CA THR A 163 -10.11 7.16 -7.50
C THR A 163 -10.94 6.01 -6.98
N SER A 164 -10.35 5.04 -6.29
CA SER A 164 -11.03 3.92 -5.67
C SER A 164 -11.21 4.12 -4.17
N SER A 165 -12.17 3.41 -3.58
CA SER A 165 -12.42 3.48 -2.13
C SER A 165 -11.24 2.98 -1.28
N ASN A 166 -10.29 2.26 -1.85
CA ASN A 166 -9.17 1.59 -1.18
C ASN A 166 -9.58 0.78 0.08
N SER A 167 -10.90 0.53 0.25
CA SER A 167 -11.47 -0.04 1.48
C SER A 167 -10.96 -1.45 1.75
N LEU A 168 -10.87 -2.28 0.72
CA LEU A 168 -10.35 -3.64 0.84
C LEU A 168 -8.88 -3.64 1.24
N VAL A 169 -8.03 -2.89 0.54
CA VAL A 169 -6.60 -2.79 0.84
C VAL A 169 -6.37 -2.23 2.24
N ASN A 170 -7.12 -1.19 2.59
CA ASN A 170 -7.11 -0.59 3.93
C ASN A 170 -7.47 -1.64 5.01
N GLN A 171 -8.53 -2.41 4.81
CA GLN A 171 -8.94 -3.47 5.75
C GLN A 171 -7.85 -4.54 5.88
N LEU A 172 -7.34 -5.06 4.75
CA LEU A 172 -6.34 -6.14 4.75
C LEU A 172 -5.04 -5.75 5.45
N ILE A 173 -4.51 -4.55 5.19
CA ILE A 173 -3.28 -4.08 5.85
C ILE A 173 -3.55 -3.84 7.34
N ARG A 174 -4.67 -3.22 7.69
CA ARG A 174 -5.02 -2.92 9.08
C ARG A 174 -5.21 -4.17 9.94
N THR A 175 -5.85 -5.22 9.38
CA THR A 175 -6.13 -6.48 10.08
C THR A 175 -5.02 -7.52 9.91
N GLY A 176 -4.04 -7.26 9.05
CA GLY A 176 -2.90 -8.13 8.81
C GLY A 176 -2.04 -8.34 10.06
N ASP A 177 -1.24 -9.39 10.05
CA ASP A 177 -0.34 -9.74 11.15
C ASP A 177 0.88 -8.80 11.23
N THR A 178 1.71 -9.01 12.25
CA THR A 178 2.91 -8.20 12.49
C THR A 178 3.91 -8.26 11.34
N GLN A 179 4.04 -9.41 10.67
CA GLN A 179 5.00 -9.58 9.59
C GLN A 179 4.55 -8.78 8.35
N LEU A 180 3.27 -8.83 8.00
CA LEU A 180 2.70 -8.03 6.93
C LEU A 180 2.88 -6.53 7.19
N LYS A 181 2.59 -6.08 8.42
CA LYS A 181 2.76 -4.68 8.82
C LYS A 181 4.22 -4.22 8.77
N SER A 182 5.15 -5.05 9.23
CA SER A 182 6.59 -4.77 9.14
C SER A 182 7.08 -4.69 7.70
N SER A 183 6.63 -5.61 6.85
CA SER A 183 6.95 -5.58 5.41
C SER A 183 6.35 -4.35 4.72
N PHE A 184 5.13 -3.96 5.11
CA PHE A 184 4.48 -2.76 4.60
C PHE A 184 5.22 -1.47 5.02
N GLU A 185 5.72 -1.42 6.26
CA GLU A 185 6.56 -0.33 6.74
C GLU A 185 7.85 -0.22 5.92
N SER A 186 8.58 -1.33 5.69
CA SER A 186 9.77 -1.34 4.84
C SER A 186 9.48 -0.75 3.45
N LEU A 187 8.33 -1.10 2.86
CA LEU A 187 7.89 -0.50 1.59
C LEU A 187 7.68 1.02 1.69
N LEU A 188 7.05 1.51 2.76
CA LEU A 188 6.86 2.95 2.98
C LEU A 188 8.18 3.70 3.17
N GLN A 189 9.19 3.05 3.74
CA GLN A 189 10.55 3.59 3.87
C GLN A 189 11.32 3.59 2.53
N GLY A 190 10.76 2.97 1.48
CA GLY A 190 11.37 2.88 0.16
C GLY A 190 12.25 1.65 -0.03
N GLU A 191 12.20 0.70 0.91
CA GLU A 191 12.86 -0.60 0.79
C GLU A 191 12.05 -1.53 -0.12
N THR A 192 12.63 -2.69 -0.43
CA THR A 192 11.97 -3.75 -1.19
C THR A 192 11.65 -4.94 -0.30
N ILE A 193 10.55 -5.62 -0.60
CA ILE A 193 10.22 -6.90 0.04
C ILE A 193 10.39 -8.05 -0.94
N SER A 194 10.72 -9.24 -0.42
CA SER A 194 10.86 -10.46 -1.22
C SER A 194 9.75 -11.44 -0.86
N CYS A 195 8.83 -11.68 -1.79
CA CYS A 195 7.75 -12.64 -1.58
C CYS A 195 7.38 -13.39 -2.87
N PRO A 196 6.74 -14.56 -2.78
CA PRO A 196 6.07 -15.17 -3.93
C PRO A 196 4.84 -14.36 -4.32
N ILE A 197 4.45 -14.41 -5.60
CA ILE A 197 3.21 -13.84 -6.12
C ILE A 197 2.36 -14.97 -6.66
N ASP A 198 1.09 -14.97 -6.33
CA ASP A 198 0.07 -15.80 -6.95
C ASP A 198 -0.84 -14.95 -7.83
N GLU A 199 -0.72 -15.11 -9.14
CA GLU A 199 -1.56 -14.41 -10.11
C GLU A 199 -3.00 -14.98 -10.19
N GLN A 200 -3.28 -16.03 -9.45
CA GLN A 200 -4.59 -16.68 -9.42
C GLN A 200 -5.34 -16.41 -8.10
N ILE A 201 -5.15 -15.23 -7.54
CA ILE A 201 -5.76 -14.85 -6.26
C ILE A 201 -7.28 -14.89 -6.35
N VAL A 202 -7.88 -15.39 -5.27
CA VAL A 202 -9.31 -15.38 -5.03
C VAL A 202 -9.59 -14.58 -3.77
N TYR A 203 -10.66 -13.82 -3.73
CA TYR A 203 -11.03 -13.01 -2.56
C TYR A 203 -11.13 -13.83 -1.27
N ASN A 204 -11.63 -15.05 -1.32
CA ASN A 204 -11.71 -15.95 -0.16
C ASN A 204 -10.35 -16.47 0.33
N MET A 205 -9.26 -16.25 -0.41
CA MET A 205 -7.90 -16.55 0.02
C MET A 205 -7.21 -15.37 0.70
N LEU A 206 -7.80 -14.18 0.68
CA LEU A 206 -7.22 -12.99 1.29
C LEU A 206 -7.11 -13.11 2.82
N ASP A 207 -7.96 -13.92 3.44
CA ASP A 207 -7.87 -14.26 4.87
C ASP A 207 -6.75 -15.28 5.17
N GLY A 208 -6.14 -15.86 4.13
CA GLY A 208 -5.20 -17.01 4.22
C GLY A 208 -3.72 -16.65 4.26
N GLY A 209 -3.33 -15.37 4.25
CA GLY A 209 -1.92 -15.02 4.42
C GLY A 209 -1.39 -13.90 3.52
N GLU A 210 -0.18 -13.47 3.82
CA GLU A 210 0.51 -12.32 3.20
C GLU A 210 0.64 -12.42 1.67
N VAL A 211 0.88 -13.63 1.13
CA VAL A 211 1.08 -13.84 -0.31
C VAL A 211 -0.10 -13.34 -1.12
N ALA A 212 -1.32 -13.59 -0.67
CA ALA A 212 -2.52 -13.14 -1.34
C ALA A 212 -2.64 -11.61 -1.32
N ILE A 213 -2.30 -10.99 -0.19
CA ILE A 213 -2.34 -9.52 -0.04
C ILE A 213 -1.30 -8.85 -0.95
N TRP A 214 -0.05 -9.33 -0.94
CA TRP A 214 1.00 -8.79 -1.82
C TRP A 214 0.68 -8.98 -3.29
N SER A 215 0.10 -10.11 -3.65
CA SER A 215 -0.31 -10.39 -5.02
C SER A 215 -1.46 -9.47 -5.46
N LEU A 216 -2.44 -9.20 -4.59
CA LEU A 216 -3.49 -8.22 -4.84
C LEU A 216 -2.91 -6.81 -5.05
N LEU A 217 -1.96 -6.39 -4.22
CA LEU A 217 -1.33 -5.07 -4.35
C LEU A 217 -0.53 -4.92 -5.65
N VAL A 218 0.10 -6.00 -6.15
CA VAL A 218 0.74 -6.03 -7.47
C VAL A 218 -0.30 -5.95 -8.58
N ALA A 219 -1.37 -6.75 -8.50
CA ALA A 219 -2.44 -6.75 -9.50
C ALA A 219 -3.16 -5.40 -9.59
N SER A 220 -3.35 -4.73 -8.45
CA SER A 220 -3.95 -3.39 -8.35
C SER A 220 -2.99 -2.26 -8.76
N GLY A 221 -1.72 -2.55 -9.04
CA GLY A 221 -0.74 -1.53 -9.43
C GLY A 221 -0.16 -0.72 -8.27
N TYR A 222 -0.43 -1.06 -7.01
CA TYR A 222 0.17 -0.39 -5.85
C TYR A 222 1.62 -0.82 -5.61
N LEU A 223 1.96 -2.05 -6.01
CA LEU A 223 3.34 -2.55 -6.00
C LEU A 223 3.80 -2.86 -7.41
N ARG A 224 5.08 -2.61 -7.66
CA ARG A 224 5.78 -2.98 -8.89
C ARG A 224 6.78 -4.10 -8.64
N VAL A 225 6.99 -4.92 -9.64
CA VAL A 225 8.04 -5.94 -9.66
C VAL A 225 9.36 -5.29 -10.11
N ILE A 226 10.36 -5.28 -9.23
CA ILE A 226 11.71 -4.78 -9.53
C ILE A 226 12.52 -5.84 -10.26
N SER A 227 12.49 -7.08 -9.73
CA SER A 227 13.17 -8.25 -10.27
C SER A 227 12.53 -9.52 -9.74
N TYR A 228 12.84 -10.65 -10.35
CA TYR A 228 12.46 -11.95 -9.84
C TYR A 228 13.63 -12.92 -9.98
N GLU A 229 13.78 -13.79 -8.98
CA GLU A 229 14.77 -14.86 -9.02
C GLU A 229 14.15 -16.12 -9.63
N ARG A 230 14.54 -16.43 -10.85
CA ARG A 230 14.26 -17.73 -11.47
C ARG A 230 15.38 -18.69 -11.02
N ARG A 231 15.20 -19.36 -9.90
CA ARG A 231 16.12 -20.45 -9.55
C ARG A 231 15.89 -21.61 -10.48
N GLU A 232 16.90 -21.92 -11.29
CA GLU A 232 16.94 -23.17 -12.03
C GLU A 232 16.87 -24.35 -11.04
N LEU A 233 15.81 -25.06 -11.13
CA LEU A 233 15.45 -26.39 -10.75
C LEU A 233 16.42 -27.23 -9.87
N VAL A 234 16.23 -27.17 -8.54
CA VAL A 234 16.22 -28.41 -7.74
C VAL A 234 15.14 -28.25 -6.67
N GLY A 235 13.96 -28.86 -6.89
CA GLY A 235 12.82 -28.83 -5.98
C GLY A 235 11.86 -27.64 -6.22
N ALA A 236 10.56 -27.88 -6.19
CA ALA A 236 9.48 -26.93 -6.47
C ALA A 236 9.40 -25.79 -5.42
N ARG A 237 10.34 -24.87 -5.42
CA ARG A 237 10.23 -23.64 -4.64
C ARG A 237 9.54 -22.57 -5.49
N PRO A 238 8.57 -21.82 -4.94
CA PRO A 238 7.91 -20.74 -5.67
C PRO A 238 8.93 -19.65 -6.05
N ILE A 239 8.72 -19.06 -7.23
CA ILE A 239 9.50 -17.88 -7.69
C ILE A 239 9.27 -16.77 -6.67
N ARG A 240 10.36 -16.12 -6.24
CA ARG A 240 10.28 -14.95 -5.37
C ARG A 240 10.52 -13.69 -6.17
N TYR A 241 9.67 -12.71 -5.92
CA TYR A 241 9.69 -11.40 -6.57
C TYR A 241 10.17 -10.35 -5.58
N GLN A 242 11.03 -9.43 -6.05
CA GLN A 242 11.38 -8.23 -5.32
C GLN A 242 10.35 -7.15 -5.66
N LEU A 243 9.62 -6.70 -4.66
CA LEU A 243 8.53 -5.73 -4.81
C LEU A 243 8.90 -4.40 -4.16
N ALA A 244 8.45 -3.31 -4.76
CA ALA A 244 8.53 -1.96 -4.21
C ALA A 244 7.20 -1.24 -4.42
N LEU A 245 6.97 -0.12 -3.72
CA LEU A 245 5.88 0.79 -4.07
C LEU A 245 6.05 1.28 -5.51
N THR A 246 4.94 1.40 -6.22
CA THR A 246 4.98 1.75 -7.63
C THR A 246 5.61 3.11 -7.86
N ASN A 247 5.18 4.14 -7.12
CA ASN A 247 5.66 5.50 -7.27
C ASN A 247 5.37 6.35 -6.02
N TYR A 248 5.68 7.64 -6.10
CA TYR A 248 5.49 8.58 -5.00
C TYR A 248 4.01 8.88 -4.73
N GLU A 249 3.16 8.94 -5.75
CA GLU A 249 1.70 9.07 -5.61
C GLU A 249 1.11 7.97 -4.73
N VAL A 250 1.46 6.71 -5.01
CA VAL A 250 1.04 5.55 -4.21
C VAL A 250 1.59 5.62 -2.79
N LYS A 251 2.82 6.08 -2.62
CA LYS A 251 3.40 6.29 -1.30
C LYS A 251 2.60 7.31 -0.49
N CYS A 252 2.25 8.44 -1.07
CA CYS A 252 1.43 9.48 -0.43
C CYS A 252 0.03 8.95 -0.07
N MET A 253 -0.60 8.18 -0.96
CA MET A 253 -1.89 7.55 -0.69
C MET A 253 -1.82 6.62 0.53
N PHE A 254 -0.81 5.75 0.61
CA PHE A 254 -0.65 4.87 1.75
C PHE A 254 -0.35 5.62 3.05
N TYR A 255 0.43 6.69 3.00
CA TYR A 255 0.61 7.56 4.17
C TYR A 255 -0.72 8.15 4.65
N SER A 256 -1.52 8.71 3.73
CA SER A 256 -2.84 9.24 4.06
C SER A 256 -3.79 8.18 4.61
N MET A 257 -3.73 6.95 4.08
CA MET A 257 -4.52 5.83 4.57
C MET A 257 -4.14 5.47 6.02
N VAL A 258 -2.85 5.37 6.32
CA VAL A 258 -2.35 5.12 7.68
C VAL A 258 -2.76 6.24 8.62
N GLN A 259 -2.63 7.51 8.22
CA GLN A 259 -3.10 8.66 9.00
C GLN A 259 -4.60 8.55 9.34
N ASN A 260 -5.43 8.15 8.39
CA ASN A 260 -6.88 8.00 8.60
C ASN A 260 -7.26 6.91 9.62
N TRP A 261 -6.42 5.91 9.85
CA TRP A 261 -6.66 4.92 10.91
C TRP A 261 -6.68 5.58 12.29
N PHE A 262 -5.85 6.60 12.49
CA PHE A 262 -5.71 7.31 13.75
C PHE A 262 -6.75 8.40 13.91
N TYR A 263 -7.13 9.06 12.84
CA TYR A 263 -8.20 10.08 12.86
C TYR A 263 -9.55 9.50 13.30
N ARG A 264 -9.90 8.30 12.84
CA ARG A 264 -11.14 7.60 13.22
C ARG A 264 -11.16 7.09 14.66
N ALA A 265 -10.01 6.99 15.34
CA ALA A 265 -9.93 6.61 16.74
C ALA A 265 -10.36 7.73 17.73
N GLY A 266 -10.90 8.84 17.24
CA GLY A 266 -11.62 9.84 18.02
C GLY A 266 -10.75 10.84 18.80
N ALA A 267 -9.46 10.97 18.43
CA ALA A 267 -8.61 12.01 19.01
C ALA A 267 -7.78 12.64 17.91
N GLY A 268 -7.87 13.92 17.77
CA GLY A 268 -7.17 14.67 16.76
C GLY A 268 -5.70 14.29 16.66
N TYR A 269 -5.28 13.81 15.51
CA TYR A 269 -3.91 13.57 15.10
C TYR A 269 -2.97 14.71 15.53
N ASN A 270 -3.43 15.95 15.36
CA ASN A 270 -2.80 17.16 15.89
C ASN A 270 -2.49 17.12 17.40
N GLY A 271 -3.12 16.27 18.18
CA GLY A 271 -2.89 16.19 19.64
C GLY A 271 -1.52 15.63 19.98
N PHE A 272 -1.08 14.55 19.33
CA PHE A 272 0.25 13.98 19.58
C PHE A 272 1.36 14.91 19.09
N VAL A 273 1.25 15.41 17.86
CA VAL A 273 2.23 16.33 17.27
C VAL A 273 2.36 17.60 18.11
N LYS A 274 1.24 18.20 18.52
CA LYS A 274 1.26 19.37 19.42
C LYS A 274 1.95 19.05 20.74
N ALA A 275 1.63 17.92 21.35
CA ALA A 275 2.26 17.48 22.60
C ALA A 275 3.78 17.28 22.43
N LEU A 276 4.21 16.65 21.34
CA LEU A 276 5.61 16.45 21.02
C LEU A 276 6.36 17.79 20.82
N LEU A 277 5.78 18.72 20.06
CA LEU A 277 6.38 20.03 19.83
C LEU A 277 6.42 20.92 21.07
N SER A 278 5.43 20.78 21.96
CA SER A 278 5.37 21.51 23.23
C SER A 278 6.08 20.83 24.41
N ASP A 279 6.67 19.64 24.20
CA ASP A 279 7.34 18.84 25.25
C ASP A 279 6.38 18.35 26.35
N ASP A 280 5.12 18.11 25.98
CA ASP A 280 4.09 17.63 26.89
C ASP A 280 4.06 16.09 26.91
N ILE A 281 4.93 15.51 27.75
CA ILE A 281 5.09 14.07 27.91
C ILE A 281 3.80 13.38 28.38
N GLU A 282 3.04 14.02 29.25
CA GLU A 282 1.80 13.45 29.78
C GLU A 282 0.76 13.28 28.66
N SER A 283 0.57 14.32 27.84
CA SER A 283 -0.31 14.27 26.68
C SER A 283 0.17 13.29 25.62
N MET A 284 1.48 13.19 25.37
CA MET A 284 2.04 12.17 24.45
C MET A 284 1.71 10.75 24.93
N ASN A 285 1.96 10.45 26.19
CA ASN A 285 1.66 9.16 26.81
C ASN A 285 0.16 8.84 26.79
N ALA A 286 -0.68 9.80 27.18
CA ALA A 286 -2.14 9.63 27.16
C ALA A 286 -2.67 9.35 25.74
N TYR A 287 -2.15 10.07 24.74
CA TYR A 287 -2.51 9.88 23.35
C TYR A 287 -2.09 8.49 22.87
N MET A 288 -0.83 8.13 23.03
CA MET A 288 -0.30 6.85 22.55
C MET A 288 -1.02 5.66 23.18
N ASN A 289 -1.21 5.64 24.50
CA ASN A 289 -1.90 4.55 25.17
C ASN A 289 -3.38 4.43 24.77
N ARG A 290 -4.07 5.54 24.49
CA ARG A 290 -5.44 5.50 23.96
C ARG A 290 -5.48 4.88 22.58
N VAL A 291 -4.58 5.28 21.71
CA VAL A 291 -4.52 4.83 20.31
C VAL A 291 -4.10 3.36 20.23
N THR A 292 -3.06 2.95 20.95
CA THR A 292 -2.60 1.55 20.95
C THR A 292 -3.68 0.59 21.46
N LYS A 293 -4.44 0.98 22.49
CA LYS A 293 -5.57 0.18 23.02
C LYS A 293 -6.71 0.03 22.01
N SER A 294 -6.96 1.04 21.18
CA SER A 294 -8.08 1.05 20.23
C SER A 294 -7.75 0.42 18.86
N ILE A 295 -6.49 0.44 18.46
CA ILE A 295 -6.06 0.05 17.09
C ILE A 295 -5.33 -1.28 17.10
N PHE A 296 -4.54 -1.58 18.12
CA PHE A 296 -3.71 -2.78 18.13
C PHE A 296 -4.48 -4.02 18.55
N SER A 297 -4.43 -5.06 17.73
CA SER A 297 -4.86 -6.39 18.11
C SER A 297 -3.85 -6.99 19.11
N TYR A 298 -4.32 -7.93 19.95
CA TYR A 298 -3.45 -8.67 20.88
C TYR A 298 -2.33 -9.44 20.13
N PHE A 299 -2.61 -9.84 18.89
CA PHE A 299 -1.65 -10.55 18.04
C PHE A 299 -0.58 -9.66 17.43
N ASP A 300 -0.81 -8.34 17.34
CA ASP A 300 0.15 -7.38 16.78
C ASP A 300 1.40 -7.21 17.67
N THR A 301 1.29 -7.61 18.93
CA THR A 301 2.30 -7.36 19.95
C THR A 301 3.07 -8.59 20.40
N SER A 302 2.75 -9.79 19.90
CA SER A 302 3.27 -11.06 20.44
C SER A 302 4.38 -11.75 19.62
N ASN A 303 4.79 -11.27 18.42
CA ASN A 303 5.77 -11.94 17.56
C ASN A 303 6.89 -11.07 17.00
N SER A 304 7.98 -11.67 16.83
CA SER A 304 9.37 -11.49 16.41
C SER A 304 9.97 -10.10 16.09
N GLU A 305 9.23 -9.04 15.73
CA GLU A 305 9.79 -7.68 15.53
C GLU A 305 8.76 -6.57 15.84
N PRO A 306 8.24 -6.48 17.07
CA PRO A 306 7.24 -5.46 17.42
C PRO A 306 7.80 -4.02 17.34
N GLU A 307 9.11 -3.83 17.48
CA GLU A 307 9.79 -2.54 17.42
C GLU A 307 9.61 -1.85 16.07
N LYS A 308 9.70 -2.58 14.96
CA LYS A 308 9.50 -2.03 13.61
C LYS A 308 8.06 -1.57 13.39
N PHE A 309 7.10 -2.29 13.94
CA PHE A 309 5.69 -1.91 13.84
C PHE A 309 5.40 -0.58 14.56
N TYR A 310 5.92 -0.41 15.79
CA TYR A 310 5.75 0.83 16.54
C TYR A 310 6.49 2.00 15.88
N HIS A 311 7.64 1.73 15.27
CA HIS A 311 8.40 2.71 14.51
C HIS A 311 7.58 3.28 13.33
N GLY A 312 7.02 2.43 12.47
CA GLY A 312 6.19 2.88 11.34
C GLY A 312 4.92 3.61 11.78
N PHE A 313 4.34 3.16 12.89
CA PHE A 313 3.21 3.81 13.50
C PHE A 313 3.52 5.28 13.88
N VAL A 314 4.58 5.50 14.67
CA VAL A 314 4.96 6.83 15.12
C VAL A 314 5.48 7.68 13.95
N LEU A 315 6.17 7.08 12.99
CA LEU A 315 6.58 7.75 11.76
C LEU A 315 5.36 8.29 10.99
N GLY A 316 4.29 7.51 10.87
CA GLY A 316 3.03 7.93 10.25
C GLY A 316 2.38 9.12 10.96
N LEU A 317 2.44 9.16 12.30
CA LEU A 317 1.94 10.30 13.07
C LEU A 317 2.71 11.61 12.79
N MET A 318 3.96 11.53 12.38
CA MET A 318 4.86 12.68 12.20
C MET A 318 4.91 13.22 10.77
N VAL A 319 4.24 12.58 9.81
CA VAL A 319 4.26 13.04 8.40
C VAL A 319 3.71 14.46 8.26
N GLU A 320 2.76 14.86 9.11
CA GLU A 320 2.22 16.23 9.15
C GLU A 320 3.30 17.29 9.43
N LEU A 321 4.44 16.89 10.00
CA LEU A 321 5.58 17.77 10.24
C LEU A 321 6.46 17.99 9.00
N SER A 322 6.19 17.35 7.87
CA SER A 322 7.03 17.41 6.66
C SER A 322 7.16 18.84 6.08
N ASP A 323 6.21 19.71 6.35
CA ASP A 323 6.26 21.12 5.92
C ASP A 323 7.19 21.98 6.78
N ASP A 324 7.44 21.56 8.02
CA ASP A 324 8.25 22.28 9.00
C ASP A 324 9.58 21.59 9.34
N TYR A 325 9.67 20.27 9.11
CA TYR A 325 10.79 19.42 9.51
C TYR A 325 11.20 18.46 8.41
N ILE A 326 12.50 18.24 8.29
CA ILE A 326 13.05 17.10 7.56
C ILE A 326 12.90 15.87 8.46
N LEU A 327 11.99 14.97 8.10
CA LEU A 327 11.77 13.71 8.78
C LEU A 327 12.69 12.63 8.19
N THR A 328 13.56 12.07 9.01
CA THR A 328 14.45 10.97 8.60
C THR A 328 14.35 9.80 9.57
N SER A 329 14.43 8.58 9.04
CA SER A 329 14.38 7.36 9.85
C SER A 329 15.43 6.35 9.40
N ASN A 330 15.89 5.50 10.32
CA ASN A 330 16.86 4.41 10.09
C ASN A 330 18.16 4.84 9.38
N ARG A 331 18.60 6.08 9.57
CA ARG A 331 19.86 6.60 9.01
C ARG A 331 20.98 6.59 10.02
N GLU A 332 22.20 6.53 9.51
CA GLU A 332 23.40 6.58 10.33
C GLU A 332 23.68 7.99 10.86
N SER A 333 23.92 8.11 12.17
CA SER A 333 24.44 9.29 12.83
C SER A 333 25.28 8.87 14.02
N GLY A 334 26.42 9.53 14.24
CA GLY A 334 27.36 9.12 15.27
C GLY A 334 27.89 7.71 15.05
N PHE A 335 27.74 6.84 16.05
CA PHE A 335 28.22 5.46 16.04
C PHE A 335 27.12 4.41 15.82
N GLY A 336 25.96 4.80 15.24
CA GLY A 336 24.87 3.88 14.99
C GLY A 336 23.76 4.45 14.11
N LYS A 337 22.67 3.69 14.02
CA LYS A 337 21.45 4.11 13.32
C LYS A 337 20.43 4.54 14.36
N TYR A 338 19.85 5.73 14.19
CA TYR A 338 18.71 6.21 14.96
C TYR A 338 17.39 5.78 14.34
N ASP A 339 16.34 5.66 15.13
CA ASP A 339 15.03 5.29 14.63
C ASP A 339 14.34 6.45 13.92
N ILE A 340 14.14 7.60 14.59
CA ILE A 340 13.55 8.80 13.97
C ILE A 340 14.34 10.03 14.37
N MET A 341 14.54 10.93 13.39
CA MET A 341 15.09 12.27 13.61
C MET A 341 14.24 13.29 12.87
N LEU A 342 13.84 14.33 13.60
CA LEU A 342 13.15 15.52 13.08
C LEU A 342 14.12 16.70 13.11
N GLU A 343 14.51 17.18 11.93
CA GLU A 343 15.37 18.33 11.76
C GLU A 343 14.52 19.51 11.25
N PRO A 344 14.32 20.59 12.04
CA PRO A 344 13.49 21.70 11.61
C PRO A 344 14.17 22.52 10.49
N PHE A 345 13.39 23.01 9.53
CA PHE A 345 13.87 23.97 8.54
C PHE A 345 14.25 25.31 9.20
N ASP A 346 13.45 25.74 10.17
CA ASP A 346 13.74 26.91 11.01
C ASP A 346 14.57 26.49 12.23
N LYS A 347 15.83 26.88 12.25
CA LYS A 347 16.77 26.60 13.34
C LYS A 347 16.41 27.22 14.69
N SER A 348 15.39 28.08 14.75
CA SER A 348 14.84 28.56 16.01
C SER A 348 14.02 27.49 16.74
N LYS A 349 13.46 26.51 16.01
CA LYS A 349 12.72 25.37 16.56
C LYS A 349 13.65 24.27 17.08
N ASN A 350 13.13 23.37 17.91
CA ASN A 350 13.89 22.24 18.45
C ASN A 350 13.99 21.10 17.43
N ALA A 351 15.17 20.50 17.29
CA ALA A 351 15.35 19.20 16.66
C ALA A 351 14.96 18.09 17.64
N ILE A 352 14.49 16.96 17.13
CA ILE A 352 13.98 15.86 17.95
C ILE A 352 14.59 14.55 17.50
N ILE A 353 15.05 13.73 18.45
CA ILE A 353 15.55 12.37 18.23
C ILE A 353 14.67 11.41 19.04
N ILE A 354 14.21 10.35 18.38
CA ILE A 354 13.38 9.33 19.02
C ILE A 354 14.02 7.97 18.81
N GLU A 355 14.07 7.19 19.87
CA GLU A 355 14.49 5.79 19.87
C GLU A 355 13.39 4.91 20.44
N PHE A 356 13.10 3.80 19.75
CA PHE A 356 12.07 2.83 20.13
C PHE A 356 12.70 1.61 20.79
N LYS A 357 12.06 1.10 21.83
CA LYS A 357 12.42 -0.17 22.45
C LYS A 357 11.19 -0.95 22.85
N VAL A 358 11.22 -2.22 22.60
CA VAL A 358 10.25 -3.17 23.20
C VAL A 358 10.87 -3.76 24.43
N ARG A 359 10.10 -3.78 25.53
CA ARG A 359 10.56 -4.29 26.81
C ARG A 359 11.05 -5.73 26.69
N ASN A 360 12.26 -5.96 27.16
CA ASN A 360 12.81 -7.29 27.32
C ASN A 360 12.56 -7.79 28.75
N GLU A 361 11.51 -8.57 28.97
CA GLU A 361 11.12 -9.10 30.27
C GLU A 361 12.22 -9.82 31.05
N LYS A 362 13.26 -10.36 30.35
CA LYS A 362 14.40 -11.04 30.96
C LYS A 362 15.45 -10.08 31.51
N LYS A 363 15.48 -8.85 31.02
CA LYS A 363 16.52 -7.86 31.34
C LYS A 363 16.00 -6.62 32.03
N GLU A 364 14.73 -6.28 31.84
CA GLU A 364 14.11 -5.03 32.26
C GLU A 364 12.87 -5.34 33.12
N LYS A 365 12.78 -4.68 34.27
CA LYS A 365 11.72 -4.91 35.23
C LYS A 365 10.46 -4.09 34.93
N SER A 366 10.60 -2.98 34.22
CA SER A 366 9.51 -2.06 33.92
C SER A 366 9.74 -1.30 32.60
N LEU A 367 8.69 -0.63 32.10
CA LEU A 367 8.79 0.25 30.93
C LEU A 367 9.71 1.45 31.18
N GLU A 368 9.83 1.93 32.42
CA GLU A 368 10.78 3.00 32.77
C GLU A 368 12.22 2.58 32.52
N GLU A 369 12.60 1.33 32.87
CA GLU A 369 13.92 0.80 32.56
C GLU A 369 14.16 0.70 31.04
N THR A 370 13.13 0.35 30.29
CA THR A 370 13.18 0.29 28.81
C THR A 370 13.37 1.69 28.22
N VAL A 371 12.66 2.71 28.72
CA VAL A 371 12.87 4.12 28.34
C VAL A 371 14.32 4.53 28.58
N GLN A 372 14.86 4.22 29.77
CA GLN A 372 16.26 4.53 30.08
C GLN A 372 17.25 3.80 29.17
N THR A 373 16.92 2.59 28.73
CA THR A 373 17.71 1.85 27.76
C THR A 373 17.73 2.55 26.40
N ALA A 374 16.58 3.06 25.94
CA ALA A 374 16.49 3.83 24.70
C ALA A 374 17.30 5.13 24.77
N LEU A 375 17.16 5.91 25.84
CA LEU A 375 17.90 7.16 26.05
C LEU A 375 19.43 6.94 26.12
N LYS A 376 19.86 5.92 26.85
CA LYS A 376 21.29 5.53 26.89
C LYS A 376 21.82 5.15 25.53
N GLN A 377 21.02 4.55 24.66
CA GLN A 377 21.43 4.24 23.29
C GLN A 377 21.65 5.50 22.47
N ILE A 378 20.73 6.49 22.57
CA ILE A 378 20.89 7.78 21.87
C ILE A 378 22.23 8.43 22.29
N GLU A 379 22.54 8.45 23.59
CA GLU A 379 23.77 9.04 24.12
C GLU A 379 25.03 8.24 23.73
N ALA A 380 25.02 6.94 23.97
CA ALA A 380 26.17 6.08 23.69
C ALA A 380 26.54 6.06 22.19
N LYS A 381 25.55 6.20 21.32
CA LYS A 381 25.72 6.22 19.86
C LYS A 381 25.90 7.63 19.30
N GLN A 382 25.78 8.68 20.14
CA GLN A 382 25.93 10.09 19.72
C GLN A 382 25.07 10.47 18.51
N TYR A 383 23.79 10.11 18.53
CA TYR A 383 22.90 10.36 17.40
C TYR A 383 22.74 11.85 17.06
N GLU A 384 22.95 12.74 18.01
CA GLU A 384 22.96 14.19 17.84
C GLU A 384 24.15 14.74 17.01
N ALA A 385 25.20 13.94 16.78
CA ALA A 385 26.43 14.42 16.12
C ALA A 385 26.19 15.11 14.76
N ASN A 386 25.27 14.56 13.97
CA ASN A 386 24.89 15.16 12.69
C ASN A 386 24.19 16.51 12.86
N LEU A 387 23.27 16.63 13.81
CA LEU A 387 22.56 17.89 14.11
C LEU A 387 23.51 18.96 14.62
N ILE A 388 24.45 18.58 15.50
CA ILE A 388 25.48 19.50 16.01
C ILE A 388 26.38 20.01 14.86
N THR A 389 26.79 19.11 13.95
CA THR A 389 27.58 19.49 12.76
C THR A 389 26.83 20.48 11.86
N LYS A 390 25.49 20.36 11.79
CA LYS A 390 24.63 21.28 11.06
C LYS A 390 24.35 22.61 11.81
N GLY A 391 24.88 22.77 13.01
CA GLY A 391 24.82 24.00 13.81
C GLY A 391 23.65 24.08 14.78
N PHE A 392 23.03 22.96 15.15
CA PHE A 392 22.04 22.93 16.24
C PHE A 392 22.76 22.89 17.59
N PRO A 393 22.49 23.82 18.51
CA PRO A 393 23.01 23.74 19.87
C PRO A 393 22.37 22.60 20.63
N THR A 394 23.14 21.96 21.51
CA THR A 394 22.71 20.75 22.25
C THR A 394 21.42 20.95 23.04
N GLU A 395 21.20 22.15 23.61
CA GLU A 395 19.99 22.53 24.33
C GLU A 395 18.74 22.63 23.46
N LYS A 396 18.88 22.64 22.15
CA LYS A 396 17.79 22.60 21.16
C LYS A 396 17.56 21.21 20.57
N ILE A 397 18.24 20.19 21.08
CA ILE A 397 18.04 18.81 20.63
C ILE A 397 17.32 18.04 21.73
N ARG A 398 16.05 17.75 21.51
CA ARG A 398 15.24 16.94 22.42
C ARG A 398 15.41 15.46 22.08
N LYS A 399 15.45 14.63 23.12
CA LYS A 399 15.65 13.18 23.01
C LYS A 399 14.53 12.47 23.72
N TYR A 400 13.87 11.53 23.06
CA TYR A 400 12.79 10.75 23.65
C TYR A 400 13.04 9.26 23.46
N GLY A 401 12.86 8.51 24.56
CA GLY A 401 12.76 7.06 24.55
C GLY A 401 11.30 6.62 24.54
N PHE A 402 10.93 5.79 23.60
CA PHE A 402 9.60 5.18 23.48
C PHE A 402 9.70 3.71 23.85
N ALA A 403 9.13 3.32 24.96
CA ALA A 403 9.09 1.94 25.45
C ALA A 403 7.71 1.32 25.20
N PHE A 404 7.69 0.09 24.69
CA PHE A 404 6.47 -0.64 24.38
C PHE A 404 6.44 -2.00 25.07
N GLU A 405 5.25 -2.37 25.57
CA GLU A 405 4.93 -3.70 26.09
C GLU A 405 3.50 -4.05 25.72
N GLY A 406 3.31 -4.92 24.72
CA GLY A 406 1.99 -5.20 24.22
C GLY A 406 1.26 -3.94 23.75
N LYS A 407 0.16 -3.57 24.43
CA LYS A 407 -0.60 -2.35 24.14
C LYS A 407 -0.22 -1.16 25.00
N GLU A 408 0.74 -1.33 25.88
CA GLU A 408 1.19 -0.26 26.76
C GLU A 408 2.39 0.46 26.18
N VAL A 409 2.38 1.78 26.31
CA VAL A 409 3.45 2.66 25.83
C VAL A 409 3.85 3.61 26.94
N LEU A 410 5.15 3.75 27.14
CA LEU A 410 5.73 4.77 28.00
C LEU A 410 6.76 5.59 27.21
N ILE A 411 6.58 6.90 27.20
CA ILE A 411 7.48 7.88 26.61
C ILE A 411 8.16 8.66 27.73
N GLY A 412 9.47 8.84 27.62
CA GLY A 412 10.27 9.64 28.55
C GLY A 412 11.47 10.29 27.85
N PHE A 413 12.14 11.21 28.57
CA PHE A 413 13.30 12.00 28.13
C PHE A 413 14.40 12.04 29.19
#